data_0c3db980dfc4739343197ff86096fc88
#
_entry.id   0c3db980dfc4739343197ff86096fc88
#
_cell.length_a   1.000
_cell.length_b   1.000
_cell.length_c   1.000
_cell.angle_alpha   90.00
_cell.angle_beta   90.00
_cell.angle_gamma   90.00
#
_symmetry.space_group_name_H-M   'P 1'
#
loop_
_entity.id
_entity.type
_entity.pdbx_description
1 polymer ?
#
loop_
_entity_poly.entity_id
_entity_poly.type
_entity_poly.pdbx_seq_one_letter_code
_entity_poly.pdbx_strand_id
1 'polypeptide(L)'
;AGAEWFPSQGDQKPRDIALAALEYARKHYFDVLLVDTAGRLAIDEALMAEIKELHAALKPIETLFVVDAMQGQDAINTAKAFSDALPLTGVVLTKLDGDSRGGAALSVRQIAGAPIKFAGTSEKIDGLEVFDADRHAGRVLGMGDIVALVEEVQKGVDMDAAQRLAD
;
A
#
# COMPACT_ATOMS: atom_id res chain seq x y z
N ALA A 1 -0.23 4.79 15.42
CA ALA A 1 -1.41 4.17 14.78
C ALA A 1 -2.21 3.28 15.76
N GLY A 2 -1.74 3.05 16.98
CA GLY A 2 -2.42 2.20 17.97
C GLY A 2 -2.30 0.70 17.72
N ALA A 3 -1.45 0.27 16.77
CA ALA A 3 -1.16 -1.13 16.54
C ALA A 3 -0.24 -1.66 17.65
N GLU A 4 -0.45 -2.91 18.05
CA GLU A 4 0.44 -3.59 18.97
C GLU A 4 1.66 -4.13 18.22
N TRP A 5 2.82 -4.06 18.83
CA TRP A 5 4.08 -4.54 18.27
C TRP A 5 4.44 -5.92 18.85
N PHE A 6 4.75 -6.87 17.98
CA PHE A 6 5.28 -8.17 18.40
C PHE A 6 6.81 -8.07 18.56
N PRO A 7 7.36 -8.31 19.76
CA PRO A 7 8.79 -8.19 20.01
C PRO A 7 9.56 -9.32 19.31
N SER A 8 10.67 -8.96 18.64
CA SER A 8 11.58 -9.92 18.01
C SER A 8 13.02 -9.61 18.38
N GLN A 9 13.90 -10.63 18.35
CA GLN A 9 15.33 -10.49 18.58
C GLN A 9 16.07 -10.59 17.25
N GLY A 10 17.16 -9.85 17.10
CA GLY A 10 17.86 -9.70 15.83
C GLY A 10 18.58 -10.96 15.31
N ASP A 11 18.71 -12.00 16.13
CA ASP A 11 19.30 -13.30 15.80
C ASP A 11 18.30 -14.35 15.37
N GLN A 12 17.00 -14.06 15.48
CA GLN A 12 15.92 -14.94 15.09
C GLN A 12 15.70 -14.92 13.57
N LYS A 13 15.34 -16.08 13.00
CA LYS A 13 14.99 -16.16 11.60
C LYS A 13 13.64 -15.48 11.34
N PRO A 14 13.49 -14.71 10.24
CA PRO A 14 12.24 -14.01 9.91
C PRO A 14 11.01 -14.93 9.90
N ARG A 15 11.14 -16.14 9.37
CA ARG A 15 10.09 -17.15 9.37
C ARG A 15 9.60 -17.52 10.78
N ASP A 16 10.53 -17.73 11.70
CA ASP A 16 10.20 -18.16 13.07
C ASP A 16 9.53 -17.02 13.85
N ILE A 17 9.99 -15.79 13.64
CA ILE A 17 9.34 -14.57 14.17
C ILE A 17 7.90 -14.47 13.67
N ALA A 18 7.70 -14.63 12.37
CA ALA A 18 6.38 -14.47 11.75
C ALA A 18 5.40 -15.56 12.20
N LEU A 19 5.85 -16.81 12.36
CA LEU A 19 5.02 -17.89 12.88
C LEU A 19 4.66 -17.68 14.36
N ALA A 20 5.61 -17.23 15.18
CA ALA A 20 5.36 -16.90 16.58
C ALA A 20 4.38 -15.71 16.70
N ALA A 21 4.53 -14.68 15.86
CA ALA A 21 3.59 -13.56 15.81
C ALA A 21 2.19 -13.99 15.40
N LEU A 22 2.06 -14.92 14.44
CA LEU A 22 0.77 -15.47 14.02
C LEU A 22 0.09 -16.25 15.16
N GLU A 23 0.86 -17.06 15.87
CA GLU A 23 0.34 -17.80 17.04
C GLU A 23 -0.08 -16.86 18.17
N TYR A 24 0.73 -15.84 18.43
CA TYR A 24 0.42 -14.79 19.40
C TYR A 24 -0.87 -14.06 19.02
N ALA A 25 -0.99 -13.62 17.77
CA ALA A 25 -2.17 -12.91 17.28
C ALA A 25 -3.46 -13.76 17.46
N ARG A 26 -3.40 -15.06 17.14
CA ARG A 26 -4.53 -15.98 17.33
C ARG A 26 -4.91 -16.15 18.81
N LYS A 27 -3.91 -16.30 19.69
CA LYS A 27 -4.15 -16.47 21.14
C LYS A 27 -4.74 -15.22 21.79
N HIS A 28 -4.44 -14.03 21.26
CA HIS A 28 -4.91 -12.76 21.81
C HIS A 28 -6.08 -12.16 21.03
N TYR A 29 -6.65 -12.93 20.09
CA TYR A 29 -7.83 -12.54 19.30
C TYR A 29 -7.64 -11.25 18.49
N PHE A 30 -6.45 -11.03 17.92
CA PHE A 30 -6.24 -9.95 16.99
C PHE A 30 -6.94 -10.22 15.65
N ASP A 31 -7.63 -9.25 15.12
CA ASP A 31 -8.35 -9.34 13.84
C ASP A 31 -7.41 -9.34 12.64
N VAL A 32 -6.29 -8.63 12.75
CA VAL A 32 -5.33 -8.42 11.66
C VAL A 32 -3.89 -8.57 12.18
N LEU A 33 -3.08 -9.34 11.45
CA LEU A 33 -1.63 -9.39 11.59
C LEU A 33 -0.99 -8.78 10.35
N LEU A 34 -0.19 -7.73 10.54
CA LEU A 34 0.65 -7.13 9.50
C LEU A 34 2.07 -7.65 9.66
N VAL A 35 2.61 -8.24 8.59
CA VAL A 35 4.00 -8.69 8.56
C VAL A 35 4.75 -7.80 7.58
N ASP A 36 5.57 -6.90 8.13
CA ASP A 36 6.45 -6.04 7.35
C ASP A 36 7.77 -6.77 7.08
N THR A 37 8.23 -6.71 5.86
CA THR A 37 9.48 -7.34 5.43
C THR A 37 10.56 -6.29 5.23
N ALA A 38 11.82 -6.65 5.50
CA ALA A 38 12.93 -5.73 5.30
C ALA A 38 13.01 -5.22 3.85
N GLY A 39 12.91 -3.91 3.68
CA GLY A 39 13.15 -3.25 2.40
C GLY A 39 14.66 -3.26 2.10
N ARG A 40 15.04 -3.81 0.95
CA ARG A 40 16.43 -3.74 0.45
C ARG A 40 16.46 -2.99 -0.87
N LEU A 41 17.53 -2.25 -1.07
CA LEU A 41 17.75 -1.47 -2.30
C LEU A 41 18.03 -2.36 -3.53
N ALA A 42 18.48 -3.60 -3.28
CA ALA A 42 18.75 -4.56 -4.33
C ALA A 42 17.90 -5.82 -4.13
N ILE A 43 17.28 -6.26 -5.23
CA ILE A 43 16.60 -7.56 -5.30
C ILE A 43 17.68 -8.60 -5.52
N ASP A 44 17.93 -9.42 -4.51
CA ASP A 44 18.84 -10.56 -4.61
C ASP A 44 18.09 -11.88 -4.45
N GLU A 45 18.71 -12.97 -4.86
CA GLU A 45 18.13 -14.33 -4.79
C GLU A 45 17.84 -14.76 -3.35
N ALA A 46 18.65 -14.31 -2.38
CA ALA A 46 18.50 -14.66 -0.97
C ALA A 46 17.24 -14.00 -0.40
N LEU A 47 17.00 -12.71 -0.71
CA LEU A 47 15.80 -12.00 -0.33
C LEU A 47 14.56 -12.67 -0.92
N MET A 48 14.60 -13.01 -2.22
CA MET A 48 13.47 -13.67 -2.88
C MET A 48 13.17 -15.04 -2.29
N ALA A 49 14.20 -15.81 -1.92
CA ALA A 49 14.03 -17.10 -1.25
C ALA A 49 13.40 -16.95 0.14
N GLU A 50 13.86 -15.97 0.93
CA GLU A 50 13.34 -15.68 2.27
C GLU A 50 11.86 -15.27 2.21
N ILE A 51 11.49 -14.40 1.29
CA ILE A 51 10.09 -13.94 1.15
C ILE A 51 9.19 -15.09 0.68
N LYS A 52 9.66 -15.94 -0.24
CA LYS A 52 8.93 -17.14 -0.66
C LYS A 52 8.70 -18.11 0.51
N GLU A 53 9.72 -18.32 1.33
CA GLU A 53 9.60 -19.16 2.54
C GLU A 53 8.60 -18.59 3.53
N LEU A 54 8.66 -17.29 3.79
CA LEU A 54 7.70 -16.56 4.63
C LEU A 54 6.27 -16.70 4.12
N HIS A 55 6.06 -16.45 2.84
CA HIS A 55 4.74 -16.55 2.20
C HIS A 55 4.18 -17.98 2.30
N ALA A 56 5.00 -18.99 2.01
CA ALA A 56 4.60 -20.39 2.11
C ALA A 56 4.23 -20.82 3.55
N ALA A 57 4.95 -20.28 4.54
CA ALA A 57 4.72 -20.59 5.96
C ALA A 57 3.45 -19.90 6.51
N LEU A 58 3.24 -18.64 6.17
CA LEU A 58 2.14 -17.83 6.69
C LEU A 58 0.83 -18.02 5.93
N LYS A 59 0.90 -18.28 4.63
CA LYS A 59 -0.25 -18.33 3.70
C LYS A 59 -1.16 -17.11 3.89
N PRO A 60 -0.63 -15.90 3.70
CA PRO A 60 -1.37 -14.68 3.97
C PRO A 60 -2.59 -14.57 3.07
N ILE A 61 -3.65 -13.92 3.56
CA ILE A 61 -4.84 -13.58 2.76
C ILE A 61 -4.49 -12.51 1.72
N GLU A 62 -3.64 -11.56 2.11
CA GLU A 62 -3.17 -10.47 1.26
C GLU A 62 -1.65 -10.46 1.21
N THR A 63 -1.12 -10.34 0.00
CA THR A 63 0.30 -10.10 -0.29
C THR A 63 0.39 -8.80 -1.07
N LEU A 64 0.71 -7.72 -0.38
CA LEU A 64 0.73 -6.38 -0.93
C LEU A 64 2.15 -5.98 -1.30
N PHE A 65 2.33 -5.56 -2.55
CA PHE A 65 3.59 -4.97 -3.01
C PHE A 65 3.53 -3.46 -2.84
N VAL A 66 4.43 -2.93 -2.01
CA VAL A 66 4.53 -1.48 -1.73
C VAL A 66 5.63 -0.89 -2.60
N VAL A 67 5.28 0.10 -3.42
CA VAL A 67 6.20 0.73 -4.38
C VAL A 67 6.04 2.23 -4.42
N ASP A 68 7.15 2.92 -4.59
CA ASP A 68 7.22 4.37 -4.73
C ASP A 68 6.96 4.76 -6.20
N ALA A 69 5.92 5.56 -6.44
CA ALA A 69 5.54 6.03 -7.77
C ALA A 69 6.63 6.87 -8.46
N MET A 70 7.54 7.45 -7.70
CA MET A 70 8.60 8.29 -8.21
C MET A 70 9.85 7.53 -8.66
N GLN A 71 9.94 6.23 -8.40
CA GLN A 71 11.10 5.41 -8.80
C GLN A 71 11.19 5.12 -10.31
N GLY A 72 10.17 5.43 -11.09
CA GLY A 72 10.20 5.25 -12.55
C GLY A 72 10.43 3.80 -12.98
N GLN A 73 11.44 3.55 -13.82
CA GLN A 73 11.72 2.23 -14.37
C GLN A 73 12.13 1.20 -13.30
N ASP A 74 12.76 1.63 -12.21
CA ASP A 74 13.16 0.71 -11.13
C ASP A 74 11.95 0.11 -10.41
N ALA A 75 10.87 0.88 -10.26
CA ALA A 75 9.60 0.39 -9.74
C ALA A 75 9.04 -0.76 -10.59
N ILE A 76 9.17 -0.66 -11.91
CA ILE A 76 8.68 -1.66 -12.87
C ILE A 76 9.51 -2.95 -12.76
N ASN A 77 10.83 -2.83 -12.72
CA ASN A 77 11.75 -3.97 -12.60
C ASN A 77 11.51 -4.71 -11.28
N THR A 78 11.33 -3.96 -10.19
CA THR A 78 11.04 -4.50 -8.87
C THR A 78 9.67 -5.20 -8.87
N ALA A 79 8.62 -4.57 -9.40
CA ALA A 79 7.29 -5.16 -9.49
C ALA A 79 7.31 -6.49 -10.25
N LYS A 80 8.07 -6.56 -11.36
CA LYS A 80 8.22 -7.79 -12.13
C LYS A 80 8.87 -8.90 -11.32
N ALA A 81 9.98 -8.64 -10.65
CA ALA A 81 10.68 -9.64 -9.86
C ALA A 81 9.82 -10.20 -8.72
N PHE A 82 9.04 -9.33 -8.05
CA PHE A 82 8.13 -9.77 -7.00
C PHE A 82 6.92 -10.54 -7.54
N SER A 83 6.34 -10.12 -8.68
CA SER A 83 5.21 -10.82 -9.29
C SER A 83 5.59 -12.20 -9.84
N ASP A 84 6.82 -12.34 -10.34
CA ASP A 84 7.35 -13.64 -10.78
C ASP A 84 7.63 -14.59 -9.58
N ALA A 85 7.87 -14.03 -8.41
CA ALA A 85 8.24 -14.77 -7.21
C ALA A 85 7.05 -15.12 -6.30
N LEU A 86 6.03 -14.27 -6.24
CA LEU A 86 4.92 -14.35 -5.28
C LEU A 86 3.58 -14.09 -5.96
N PRO A 87 2.50 -14.74 -5.50
CA PRO A 87 1.14 -14.41 -5.92
C PRO A 87 0.70 -13.10 -5.25
N LEU A 88 1.04 -11.97 -5.87
CA LEU A 88 0.63 -10.65 -5.37
C LEU A 88 -0.89 -10.51 -5.45
N THR A 89 -1.52 -10.04 -4.38
CA THR A 89 -2.97 -9.80 -4.32
C THR A 89 -3.32 -8.33 -4.51
N GLY A 90 -2.35 -7.45 -4.37
CA GLY A 90 -2.55 -6.02 -4.55
C GLY A 90 -1.24 -5.24 -4.51
N VAL A 91 -1.35 -3.98 -4.92
CA VAL A 91 -0.26 -3.01 -4.90
C VAL A 91 -0.67 -1.82 -4.04
N VAL A 92 0.28 -1.31 -3.27
CA VAL A 92 0.21 -0.01 -2.58
C VAL A 92 1.16 0.93 -3.29
N LEU A 93 0.64 1.98 -3.87
CA LEU A 93 1.43 2.97 -4.60
C LEU A 93 1.65 4.21 -3.72
N THR A 94 2.88 4.44 -3.31
CA THR A 94 3.24 5.57 -2.43
C THR A 94 3.74 6.78 -3.21
N LYS A 95 3.74 7.95 -2.59
CA LYS A 95 4.18 9.23 -3.15
C LYS A 95 3.44 9.64 -4.43
N LEU A 96 2.16 9.32 -4.49
CA LEU A 96 1.33 9.60 -5.64
C LEU A 96 1.09 11.11 -5.85
N ASP A 97 1.25 11.90 -4.81
CA ASP A 97 1.26 13.37 -4.84
C ASP A 97 2.38 13.95 -5.73
N GLY A 98 3.50 13.25 -5.83
CA GLY A 98 4.64 13.62 -6.71
C GLY A 98 4.53 13.13 -8.15
N ASP A 99 3.65 12.16 -8.44
CA ASP A 99 3.46 11.61 -9.79
C ASP A 99 2.43 12.40 -10.60
N SER A 100 2.84 13.57 -11.08
CA SER A 100 1.97 14.46 -11.86
C SER A 100 1.48 13.87 -13.20
N ARG A 101 2.12 12.81 -13.70
CA ARG A 101 1.80 12.17 -14.99
C ARG A 101 1.06 10.84 -14.85
N GLY A 102 0.99 10.27 -13.63
CA GLY A 102 0.31 9.01 -13.35
C GLY A 102 0.84 7.76 -14.08
N GLY A 103 1.98 7.89 -14.77
CA GLY A 103 2.53 6.82 -15.60
C GLY A 103 3.00 5.60 -14.78
N ALA A 104 3.44 5.82 -13.55
CA ALA A 104 3.87 4.75 -12.66
C ALA A 104 2.71 3.79 -12.33
N ALA A 105 1.53 4.32 -12.05
CA ALA A 105 0.36 3.51 -11.73
C ALA A 105 -0.02 2.55 -12.86
N LEU A 106 -0.04 3.05 -14.11
CA LEU A 106 -0.35 2.23 -15.28
C LEU A 106 0.69 1.12 -15.50
N SER A 107 1.97 1.47 -15.44
CA SER A 107 3.07 0.54 -15.67
C SER A 107 3.15 -0.53 -14.59
N VAL A 108 3.05 -0.15 -13.33
CA VAL A 108 3.08 -1.08 -12.20
C VAL A 108 1.86 -2.01 -12.23
N ARG A 109 0.66 -1.49 -12.52
CA ARG A 109 -0.56 -2.28 -12.64
C ARG A 109 -0.44 -3.36 -13.71
N GLN A 110 0.13 -3.00 -14.86
CA GLN A 110 0.32 -3.93 -15.99
C GLN A 110 1.34 -5.01 -15.66
N ILE A 111 2.45 -4.65 -15.04
CA ILE A 111 3.57 -5.56 -14.78
C ILE A 111 3.30 -6.45 -13.55
N ALA A 112 2.78 -5.90 -12.47
CA ALA A 112 2.47 -6.67 -11.26
C ALA A 112 1.32 -7.66 -11.46
N GLY A 113 0.46 -7.45 -12.46
CA GLY A 113 -0.71 -8.31 -12.69
C GLY A 113 -1.77 -8.24 -11.58
N ALA A 114 -1.52 -7.47 -10.52
CA ALA A 114 -2.39 -7.31 -9.36
C ALA A 114 -3.01 -5.89 -9.32
N PRO A 115 -4.21 -5.70 -8.76
CA PRO A 115 -4.84 -4.39 -8.69
C PRO A 115 -4.07 -3.46 -7.75
N ILE A 116 -4.05 -2.17 -8.06
CA ILE A 116 -3.66 -1.16 -7.08
C ILE A 116 -4.83 -1.04 -6.10
N LYS A 117 -4.57 -1.30 -4.83
CA LYS A 117 -5.60 -1.26 -3.78
C LYS A 117 -5.57 0.03 -2.98
N PHE A 118 -4.37 0.54 -2.72
CA PHE A 118 -4.18 1.73 -1.89
C PHE A 118 -3.20 2.70 -2.55
N ALA A 119 -3.42 3.98 -2.25
CA ALA A 119 -2.58 5.09 -2.64
C ALA A 119 -2.09 5.84 -1.39
N GLY A 120 -0.80 6.09 -1.32
CA GLY A 120 -0.20 7.00 -0.33
C GLY A 120 0.01 8.37 -0.96
N THR A 121 -0.69 9.36 -0.45
CA THR A 121 -0.70 10.74 -0.93
C THR A 121 0.00 11.72 0.01
N SER A 122 0.42 11.25 1.19
CA SER A 122 1.23 12.02 2.14
C SER A 122 2.02 11.09 3.07
N GLU A 123 2.94 11.64 3.85
CA GLU A 123 3.69 10.90 4.88
C GLU A 123 2.87 10.62 6.17
N LYS A 124 1.68 11.21 6.28
CA LYS A 124 0.80 11.03 7.43
C LYS A 124 -0.04 9.76 7.27
N ILE A 125 -0.51 9.21 8.40
CA ILE A 125 -1.35 8.00 8.42
C ILE A 125 -2.66 8.22 7.66
N ASP A 126 -3.24 9.41 7.74
CA ASP A 126 -4.45 9.82 7.02
C ASP A 126 -4.23 10.02 5.51
N GLY A 127 -2.99 10.00 5.04
CA GLY A 127 -2.63 10.03 3.63
C GLY A 127 -2.70 8.68 2.92
N LEU A 128 -3.14 7.61 3.57
CA LEU A 128 -3.40 6.32 2.92
C LEU A 128 -4.89 6.23 2.56
N GLU A 129 -5.18 6.15 1.28
CA GLU A 129 -6.54 6.05 0.75
C GLU A 129 -6.73 4.82 -0.13
N VAL A 130 -7.98 4.39 -0.30
CA VAL A 130 -8.32 3.36 -1.29
C VAL A 130 -8.10 3.94 -2.69
N PHE A 131 -7.42 3.19 -3.55
CA PHE A 131 -7.12 3.66 -4.90
C PHE A 131 -8.38 3.69 -5.77
N ASP A 132 -8.70 4.86 -6.29
CA ASP A 132 -9.77 5.08 -7.25
C ASP A 132 -9.18 5.27 -8.66
N ALA A 133 -9.42 4.27 -9.52
CA ALA A 133 -8.86 4.24 -10.87
C ALA A 133 -9.45 5.33 -11.77
N ASP A 134 -10.73 5.64 -11.64
CA ASP A 134 -11.42 6.63 -12.47
C ASP A 134 -10.93 8.04 -12.11
N ARG A 135 -10.83 8.32 -10.82
CA ARG A 135 -10.27 9.56 -10.30
C ARG A 135 -8.82 9.77 -10.72
N HIS A 136 -8.01 8.69 -10.64
CA HIS A 136 -6.62 8.74 -11.08
C HIS A 136 -6.50 8.97 -12.58
N ALA A 137 -7.29 8.25 -13.40
CA ALA A 137 -7.32 8.44 -14.84
C ALA A 137 -7.75 9.87 -15.22
N GLY A 138 -8.75 10.41 -14.56
CA GLY A 138 -9.20 11.80 -14.74
C GLY A 138 -8.06 12.80 -14.51
N ARG A 139 -7.27 12.62 -13.45
CA ARG A 139 -6.08 13.44 -13.18
C ARG A 139 -5.03 13.35 -14.28
N VAL A 140 -4.70 12.13 -14.71
CA VAL A 140 -3.72 11.87 -15.79
C VAL A 140 -4.13 12.51 -17.11
N LEU A 141 -5.42 12.49 -17.42
CA LEU A 141 -6.00 13.08 -18.64
C LEU A 141 -6.19 14.60 -18.54
N GLY A 142 -5.83 15.23 -17.43
CA GLY A 142 -5.99 16.67 -17.23
C GLY A 142 -7.44 17.11 -17.11
N MET A 143 -8.36 16.19 -16.83
CA MET A 143 -9.80 16.51 -16.67
C MET A 143 -10.11 17.22 -15.35
N GLY A 144 -9.11 17.47 -14.52
CA GLY A 144 -9.25 18.03 -13.17
C GLY A 144 -9.89 17.02 -12.20
N ASP A 145 -9.62 17.18 -10.92
CA ASP A 145 -10.27 16.38 -9.88
C ASP A 145 -11.55 17.10 -9.42
N ILE A 146 -12.55 17.13 -10.31
CA ILE A 146 -13.85 17.77 -10.04
C ILE A 146 -14.53 17.09 -8.83
N VAL A 147 -14.33 15.78 -8.67
CA VAL A 147 -14.89 15.02 -7.54
C VAL A 147 -14.24 15.46 -6.23
N ALA A 148 -12.90 15.59 -6.19
CA ALA A 148 -12.19 16.10 -5.02
C ALA A 148 -12.61 17.53 -4.67
N LEU A 149 -12.78 18.37 -5.67
CA LEU A 149 -13.24 19.74 -5.46
C LEU A 149 -14.65 19.77 -4.86
N VAL A 150 -15.55 18.92 -5.34
CA VAL A 150 -16.91 18.81 -4.80
C VAL A 150 -16.90 18.25 -3.38
N GLU A 151 -16.08 17.23 -3.09
CA GLU A 151 -15.94 16.67 -1.74
C GLU A 151 -15.33 17.67 -0.77
N GLU A 152 -14.35 18.47 -1.20
CA GLU A 152 -13.73 19.50 -0.38
C GLU A 152 -14.70 20.65 -0.08
N VAL A 153 -15.48 21.04 -1.07
CA VAL A 153 -16.56 22.04 -0.89
C VAL A 153 -17.63 21.50 0.04
N GLN A 154 -18.03 20.24 -0.07
CA GLN A 154 -19.02 19.62 0.82
C GLN A 154 -18.50 19.49 2.26
N LYS A 155 -17.22 19.18 2.48
CA LYS A 155 -16.61 19.16 3.80
C LYS A 155 -16.41 20.55 4.40
N GLY A 156 -16.19 21.55 3.55
CA GLY A 156 -15.99 22.95 3.97
C GLY A 156 -17.28 23.73 4.20
N VAL A 157 -18.41 23.24 3.72
CA VAL A 157 -19.72 23.83 4.02
C VAL A 157 -20.15 23.33 5.39
N ASP A 158 -19.87 24.13 6.42
CA ASP A 158 -20.47 23.97 7.74
C ASP A 158 -21.97 24.22 7.62
N MET A 159 -22.75 23.14 7.59
CA MET A 159 -24.21 23.20 7.48
C MET A 159 -24.85 24.04 8.58
N ASP A 160 -24.20 24.09 9.77
CA ASP A 160 -24.64 24.91 10.88
C ASP A 160 -24.40 26.40 10.62
N ALA A 161 -23.32 26.74 9.89
CA ALA A 161 -23.07 28.14 9.49
C ALA A 161 -24.05 28.61 8.38
N ALA A 162 -24.39 27.73 7.45
CA ALA A 162 -25.37 28.01 6.41
C ALA A 162 -26.77 28.19 7.00
N GLN A 163 -27.15 27.43 8.02
CA GLN A 163 -28.43 27.51 8.69
C GLN A 163 -28.56 28.84 9.49
N ARG A 164 -27.46 29.29 10.12
CA ARG A 164 -27.43 30.58 10.88
C ARG A 164 -27.50 31.82 9.99
N LEU A 165 -27.22 31.70 8.71
CA LEU A 165 -27.32 32.79 7.73
C LEU A 165 -28.71 32.84 7.08
N ALA A 166 -29.53 31.80 7.24
CA ALA A 166 -30.88 31.70 6.68
C ALA A 166 -31.97 32.10 7.66
N ASP A 167 -31.65 32.21 8.95
CA ASP A 167 -32.51 32.78 10.04
C ASP A 167 -32.16 34.27 10.28
#